data_5413e6c0f95c252d526b19a62261efe8
#
_entry.id   5413e6c0f95c252d526b19a62261efe8
#
_cell.length_a   1.000
_cell.length_b   1.000
_cell.length_c   1.000
_cell.angle_alpha   90.00
_cell.angle_beta   90.00
_cell.angle_gamma   90.00
#
_symmetry.space_group_name_H-M   'P 1'
#
loop_
_entity.id
_entity.type
_entity.pdbx_description
1 polymer ?
#
loop_
_entity_poly.entity_id
_entity_poly.type
_entity_poly.pdbx_seq_one_letter_code
_entity_poly.pdbx_strand_id
1 'polypeptide(L)'
;KNEIVCFTEFHKIETTAIGKLQMIRFNRAFYCIIDHDSEISCKGILFFGASQLPILKLLDKDIEPFETLFKVFKFEMASNDKLQLEMLQMLLKRLLILCTRIYKDQHNYNLLDSTNSDLVREYNFLVETHFKTKHTVAEYAEILNKSPKTLSNLFSKLETKTPLQFIQDRIMLETRRLLRYTDSSIKEIAYQVGYE
;
A
#
# COMPACT_ATOMS: atom_id res chain seq x y z
N LYS A 1 11.48 9.89 16.49
CA LYS A 1 10.44 10.24 17.49
C LYS A 1 9.30 10.87 16.75
N ASN A 2 8.57 11.20 16.18
CA ASN A 2 7.45 11.69 15.41
C ASN A 2 7.48 11.08 14.01
N GLU A 3 7.21 9.78 13.95
CA GLU A 3 7.23 9.03 12.70
C GLU A 3 5.89 8.35 12.50
N ILE A 4 5.45 8.27 11.24
CA ILE A 4 4.31 7.47 10.82
C ILE A 4 4.83 6.34 9.96
N VAL A 5 4.34 5.13 10.20
CA VAL A 5 4.68 3.96 9.43
C VAL A 5 3.40 3.31 8.92
N CYS A 6 3.34 3.04 7.62
CA CYS A 6 2.20 2.39 6.98
C CYS A 6 2.50 0.90 6.81
N PHE A 7 1.71 0.06 7.48
CA PHE A 7 1.85 -1.39 7.42
C PHE A 7 0.69 -2.03 6.66
N THR A 8 0.98 -3.13 6.00
CA THR A 8 -0.02 -4.08 5.52
C THR A 8 -0.04 -5.32 6.40
N GLU A 9 -1.02 -6.21 6.25
CA GLU A 9 -1.08 -7.51 6.93
C GLU A 9 0.13 -8.41 6.68
N PHE A 10 0.98 -8.03 5.75
CA PHE A 10 2.15 -8.78 5.30
C PHE A 10 3.45 -8.42 6.03
N HIS A 11 3.43 -7.33 6.77
CA HIS A 11 4.59 -6.90 7.54
C HIS A 11 4.62 -7.58 8.90
N LYS A 12 5.76 -8.19 9.23
CA LYS A 12 6.04 -8.67 10.58
C LYS A 12 6.64 -7.52 11.38
N ILE A 13 6.00 -7.18 12.49
CA ILE A 13 6.46 -6.14 13.40
C ILE A 13 7.11 -6.83 14.60
N GLU A 14 8.39 -6.58 14.80
CA GLU A 14 9.12 -6.97 16.02
C GLU A 14 9.46 -5.69 16.78
N THR A 15 8.97 -5.58 18.00
CA THR A 15 9.17 -4.40 18.82
C THR A 15 10.07 -4.74 20.00
N THR A 16 11.17 -4.02 20.13
CA THR A 16 12.09 -4.14 21.27
C THR A 16 11.74 -3.18 22.41
N ALA A 17 11.23 -2.01 22.08
CA ALA A 17 10.70 -1.04 23.04
C ALA A 17 9.70 -0.12 22.32
N ILE A 18 8.51 0.05 22.88
CA ILE A 18 7.51 0.97 22.37
C ILE A 18 7.31 2.06 23.41
N GLY A 19 7.49 3.33 22.99
CA GLY A 19 7.05 4.49 23.73
C GLY A 19 5.55 4.73 23.56
N LYS A 20 5.14 5.97 23.36
CA LYS A 20 3.75 6.31 23.05
C LYS A 20 3.47 5.99 21.58
N LEU A 21 2.52 5.09 21.33
CA LEU A 21 2.08 4.69 19.99
C LEU A 21 0.58 4.96 19.84
N GLN A 22 0.19 5.47 18.68
CA GLN A 22 -1.20 5.54 18.23
C GLN A 22 -1.31 4.69 16.97
N MET A 23 -2.32 3.81 16.90
CA MET A 23 -2.52 2.93 15.76
C MET A 23 -3.94 3.06 15.23
N ILE A 24 -4.07 3.26 13.91
CA ILE A 24 -5.34 3.12 13.18
C ILE A 24 -5.24 1.83 12.37
N ARG A 25 -6.19 0.94 12.59
CA ARG A 25 -6.31 -0.30 11.83
C ARG A 25 -7.65 -0.31 11.11
N PHE A 26 -7.61 -0.64 9.85
CA PHE A 26 -8.79 -0.77 9.00
C PHE A 26 -8.66 -1.97 8.06
N ASN A 27 -9.77 -2.45 7.53
CA ASN A 27 -9.80 -3.56 6.58
C ASN A 27 -10.34 -3.07 5.23
N ARG A 28 -10.26 -3.95 4.22
CA ARG A 28 -10.71 -3.67 2.87
C ARG A 28 -12.22 -3.41 2.78
N ALA A 29 -13.03 -4.05 3.62
CA ALA A 29 -14.47 -3.82 3.66
C ALA A 29 -14.84 -2.43 4.19
N PHE A 30 -14.03 -1.89 5.11
CA PHE A 30 -14.20 -0.52 5.60
C PHE A 30 -13.70 0.51 4.59
N TYR A 31 -12.50 0.30 4.03
CA TYR A 31 -11.89 1.21 3.06
C TYR A 31 -10.90 0.46 2.17
N CYS A 32 -11.23 0.32 0.89
CA CYS A 32 -10.35 -0.31 -0.08
C CYS A 32 -9.43 0.75 -0.70
N ILE A 33 -8.15 0.70 -0.36
CA ILE A 33 -7.14 1.65 -0.88
C ILE A 33 -7.02 1.55 -2.40
N ILE A 34 -7.17 0.34 -2.96
CA ILE A 34 -7.05 0.11 -4.40
C ILE A 34 -8.19 0.81 -5.17
N ASP A 35 -9.42 0.66 -4.69
CA ASP A 35 -10.60 1.24 -5.34
C ASP A 35 -10.63 2.78 -5.24
N HIS A 36 -10.02 3.32 -4.17
CA HIS A 36 -9.97 4.76 -3.91
C HIS A 36 -8.61 5.40 -4.24
N ASP A 37 -7.71 4.70 -4.95
CA ASP A 37 -6.36 5.22 -5.25
C ASP A 37 -6.38 6.52 -6.05
N SER A 38 -7.30 6.64 -7.01
CA SER A 38 -7.49 7.87 -7.80
C SER A 38 -7.81 9.10 -6.94
N GLU A 39 -8.51 8.91 -5.83
CA GLU A 39 -8.92 9.97 -4.91
C GLU A 39 -7.81 10.40 -3.95
N ILE A 40 -6.94 9.47 -3.57
CA ILE A 40 -5.82 9.71 -2.64
C ILE A 40 -4.58 10.12 -3.40
N SER A 41 -4.51 9.86 -4.71
CA SER A 41 -3.35 10.10 -5.58
C SER A 41 -2.06 9.48 -5.04
N CYS A 42 -2.17 8.35 -4.33
CA CYS A 42 -1.02 7.68 -3.74
C CYS A 42 -0.44 6.59 -4.65
N LYS A 43 -1.16 6.14 -5.70
CA LYS A 43 -0.74 5.03 -6.60
C LYS A 43 -0.04 3.91 -5.81
N GLY A 44 -0.63 3.52 -4.69
CA GLY A 44 -0.07 2.51 -3.81
C GLY A 44 1.19 2.89 -3.03
N ILE A 45 1.68 4.14 -3.12
CA ILE A 45 2.95 4.59 -2.50
C ILE A 45 3.09 4.19 -1.03
N LEU A 46 2.01 4.32 -0.26
CA LEU A 46 2.06 4.06 1.18
C LEU A 46 2.01 2.58 1.55
N PHE A 47 1.50 1.71 0.66
CA PHE A 47 1.23 0.32 1.00
C PHE A 47 1.78 -0.69 -0.02
N PHE A 48 1.75 -0.38 -1.31
CA PHE A 48 2.04 -1.36 -2.37
C PHE A 48 3.22 -0.98 -3.27
N GLY A 49 3.66 0.26 -3.26
CA GLY A 49 4.61 0.78 -4.22
C GLY A 49 6.06 0.92 -3.74
N ALA A 50 6.35 0.56 -2.50
CA ALA A 50 7.69 0.70 -1.96
C ALA A 50 8.36 -0.66 -1.77
N SER A 51 9.58 -0.80 -2.28
CA SER A 51 10.47 -1.92 -1.94
C SER A 51 10.87 -1.91 -0.46
N GLN A 52 10.72 -0.78 0.19
CA GLN A 52 10.97 -0.56 1.62
C GLN A 52 9.73 -0.01 2.31
N LEU A 53 9.60 -0.32 3.59
CA LEU A 53 8.52 0.17 4.43
C LEU A 53 8.54 1.71 4.46
N PRO A 54 7.44 2.39 4.09
CA PRO A 54 7.37 3.84 4.13
C PRO A 54 7.41 4.35 5.57
N ILE A 55 8.48 5.06 5.92
CA ILE A 55 8.64 5.74 7.19
C ILE A 55 8.56 7.24 6.94
N LEU A 56 7.51 7.89 7.43
CA LEU A 56 7.28 9.31 7.29
C LEU A 56 7.77 10.04 8.54
N LYS A 57 8.71 10.93 8.39
CA LYS A 57 9.21 11.78 9.47
C LYS A 57 8.38 13.06 9.54
N LEU A 58 7.69 13.29 10.65
CA LEU A 58 6.91 14.51 10.85
C LEU A 58 7.83 15.65 11.28
N LEU A 59 7.76 16.76 10.57
CA LEU A 59 8.33 18.03 10.99
C LEU A 59 7.38 18.69 12.00
N ASP A 60 7.86 19.70 12.73
CA ASP A 60 7.04 20.39 13.74
C ASP A 60 5.74 20.96 13.16
N LYS A 61 5.77 21.47 11.93
CA LYS A 61 4.58 21.96 11.20
C LYS A 61 3.54 20.87 10.90
N ASP A 62 3.95 19.61 10.87
CA ASP A 62 3.10 18.49 10.51
C ASP A 62 2.40 17.88 11.73
N ILE A 63 2.92 18.14 12.94
CA ILE A 63 2.43 17.49 14.18
C ILE A 63 0.98 17.89 14.48
N GLU A 64 0.68 19.17 14.49
CA GLU A 64 -0.66 19.68 14.84
C GLU A 64 -1.78 19.15 13.94
N PRO A 65 -1.63 19.12 12.59
CA PRO A 65 -2.63 18.50 11.71
C PRO A 65 -2.94 17.04 12.05
N PHE A 66 -1.92 16.24 12.39
CA PHE A 66 -2.13 14.84 12.78
C PHE A 66 -2.73 14.69 14.16
N GLU A 67 -2.29 15.46 15.15
CA GLU A 67 -2.88 15.44 16.50
C GLU A 67 -4.36 15.84 16.47
N THR A 68 -4.70 16.87 15.72
CA THR A 68 -6.08 17.30 15.50
C THR A 68 -6.89 16.20 14.86
N LEU A 69 -6.37 15.57 13.81
CA LEU A 69 -7.03 14.47 13.12
C LEU A 69 -7.27 13.28 14.05
N PHE A 70 -6.30 12.89 14.87
CA PHE A 70 -6.45 11.83 15.86
C PHE A 70 -7.48 12.16 16.95
N LYS A 71 -7.58 13.42 17.37
CA LYS A 71 -8.64 13.86 18.30
C LYS A 71 -10.01 13.70 17.67
N VAL A 72 -10.18 14.13 16.42
CA VAL A 72 -11.45 13.99 15.69
C VAL A 72 -11.80 12.51 15.47
N PHE A 73 -10.83 11.66 15.11
CA PHE A 73 -11.06 10.21 15.02
C PHE A 73 -11.61 9.62 16.32
N LYS A 74 -11.01 9.98 17.47
CA LYS A 74 -11.48 9.48 18.78
C LYS A 74 -12.89 9.95 19.10
N PHE A 75 -13.21 11.18 18.76
CA PHE A 75 -14.56 11.73 18.95
C PHE A 75 -15.57 10.97 18.08
N GLU A 76 -15.24 10.81 16.79
CA GLU A 76 -16.13 10.13 15.85
C GLU A 76 -16.31 8.64 16.17
N MET A 77 -15.25 7.96 16.64
CA MET A 77 -15.35 6.57 17.10
C MET A 77 -16.31 6.38 18.30
N ALA A 78 -16.59 7.42 19.05
CA ALA A 78 -17.56 7.41 20.16
C ALA A 78 -18.97 7.80 19.71
N SER A 79 -19.15 8.29 18.49
CA SER A 79 -20.46 8.57 17.89
C SER A 79 -21.23 7.27 17.61
N ASN A 80 -22.55 7.33 17.63
CA ASN A 80 -23.44 6.20 17.34
C ASN A 80 -24.55 6.60 16.36
N ASP A 81 -24.28 7.53 15.46
CA ASP A 81 -25.25 7.93 14.45
C ASP A 81 -25.06 7.14 13.13
N LYS A 82 -26.00 7.35 12.21
CA LYS A 82 -26.01 6.62 10.92
C LYS A 82 -24.90 7.06 9.94
N LEU A 83 -24.26 8.19 10.18
CA LEU A 83 -23.23 8.77 9.33
C LEU A 83 -21.80 8.54 9.87
N GLN A 84 -21.67 7.86 11.01
CA GLN A 84 -20.36 7.56 11.63
C GLN A 84 -19.41 6.86 10.66
N LEU A 85 -19.92 5.88 9.89
CA LEU A 85 -19.08 5.13 8.94
C LEU A 85 -18.48 6.05 7.88
N GLU A 86 -19.30 6.88 7.27
CA GLU A 86 -18.88 7.83 6.23
C GLU A 86 -17.89 8.86 6.78
N MET A 87 -18.15 9.37 7.97
CA MET A 87 -17.24 10.30 8.63
C MET A 87 -15.88 9.68 8.92
N LEU A 88 -15.85 8.45 9.42
CA LEU A 88 -14.59 7.73 9.67
C LEU A 88 -13.83 7.43 8.37
N GLN A 89 -14.53 7.11 7.28
CA GLN A 89 -13.90 6.93 5.96
C GLN A 89 -13.31 8.23 5.43
N MET A 90 -14.00 9.37 5.58
CA MET A 90 -13.48 10.68 5.21
C MET A 90 -12.25 11.07 6.03
N LEU A 91 -12.24 10.80 7.33
CA LEU A 91 -11.10 11.05 8.20
C LEU A 91 -9.90 10.16 7.81
N LEU A 92 -10.13 8.89 7.50
CA LEU A 92 -9.09 7.99 7.00
C LEU A 92 -8.52 8.48 5.67
N LYS A 93 -9.37 8.89 4.74
CA LYS A 93 -8.95 9.48 3.47
C LYS A 93 -8.06 10.71 3.69
N ARG A 94 -8.46 11.62 4.58
CA ARG A 94 -7.64 12.77 4.96
C ARG A 94 -6.27 12.36 5.51
N LEU A 95 -6.22 11.37 6.40
CA LEU A 95 -4.99 10.83 6.95
C LEU A 95 -4.05 10.34 5.85
N LEU A 96 -4.58 9.52 4.93
CA LEU A 96 -3.81 8.97 3.82
C LEU A 96 -3.28 10.05 2.86
N ILE A 97 -4.09 11.10 2.59
CA ILE A 97 -3.64 12.24 1.78
C ILE A 97 -2.50 13.00 2.49
N LEU A 98 -2.59 13.25 3.78
CA LEU A 98 -1.52 13.90 4.55
C LEU A 98 -0.24 13.08 4.51
N CYS A 99 -0.33 11.76 4.75
CA CYS A 99 0.80 10.85 4.65
C CYS A 99 1.42 10.86 3.24
N THR A 100 0.60 10.85 2.19
CA THR A 100 1.07 10.88 0.80
C THR A 100 1.82 12.18 0.48
N ARG A 101 1.32 13.32 0.96
CA ARG A 101 2.01 14.63 0.78
C ARG A 101 3.39 14.62 1.43
N ILE A 102 3.48 14.21 2.70
CA ILE A 102 4.75 14.12 3.41
C ILE A 102 5.71 13.16 2.72
N TYR A 103 5.23 12.00 2.28
CA TYR A 103 6.06 11.05 1.55
C TYR A 103 6.64 11.67 0.27
N LYS A 104 5.81 12.34 -0.52
CA LYS A 104 6.23 13.02 -1.75
C LYS A 104 7.25 14.13 -1.47
N ASP A 105 7.04 14.92 -0.43
CA ASP A 105 7.96 16.00 -0.04
C ASP A 105 9.32 15.45 0.42
N GLN A 106 9.33 14.38 1.22
CA GLN A 106 10.57 13.79 1.76
C GLN A 106 11.43 13.11 0.71
N HIS A 107 10.83 12.58 -0.34
CA HIS A 107 11.54 11.86 -1.39
C HIS A 107 11.89 12.74 -2.58
N ASN A 108 11.87 14.09 -2.40
CA ASN A 108 12.16 15.06 -3.46
C ASN A 108 11.59 14.57 -4.80
N TYR A 109 10.27 14.54 -4.90
CA TYR A 109 9.56 14.09 -6.09
C TYR A 109 9.81 15.07 -7.26
N ASN A 110 11.10 15.20 -7.63
CA ASN A 110 11.52 16.01 -8.76
C ASN A 110 10.98 15.38 -10.04
N LEU A 111 10.29 16.20 -10.81
CA LEU A 111 9.58 15.88 -12.05
C LEU A 111 10.43 15.15 -13.11
N LEU A 112 11.75 15.07 -12.99
CA LEU A 112 12.66 14.45 -13.96
C LEU A 112 12.88 12.95 -13.75
N ASP A 113 12.76 12.44 -12.50
CA ASP A 113 12.79 10.99 -12.21
C ASP A 113 11.41 10.39 -12.02
N SER A 114 10.36 11.22 -12.06
CA SER A 114 8.99 10.86 -11.74
C SER A 114 8.43 9.78 -12.69
N THR A 115 8.69 9.87 -13.98
CA THR A 115 8.15 8.94 -14.98
C THR A 115 8.60 7.50 -14.78
N ASN A 116 9.84 7.28 -14.41
CA ASN A 116 10.39 5.94 -14.21
C ASN A 116 9.96 5.34 -12.87
N SER A 117 9.99 6.13 -11.81
CA SER A 117 9.50 5.72 -10.49
C SER A 117 7.98 5.53 -10.49
N ASP A 118 7.24 6.35 -11.24
CA ASP A 118 5.80 6.20 -11.41
C ASP A 118 5.45 4.91 -12.15
N LEU A 119 6.22 4.53 -13.16
CA LEU A 119 6.00 3.29 -13.90
C LEU A 119 6.22 2.04 -13.01
N VAL A 120 7.23 2.04 -12.13
CA VAL A 120 7.44 0.95 -11.17
C VAL A 120 6.27 0.85 -10.19
N ARG A 121 5.76 1.98 -9.70
CA ARG A 121 4.61 2.01 -8.79
C ARG A 121 3.33 1.55 -9.47
N GLU A 122 3.11 2.01 -10.69
CA GLU A 122 1.97 1.58 -11.49
C GLU A 122 2.02 0.08 -11.75
N TYR A 123 3.21 -0.46 -12.04
CA TYR A 123 3.41 -1.91 -12.14
C TYR A 123 3.04 -2.62 -10.84
N ASN A 124 3.55 -2.17 -9.69
CA ASN A 124 3.26 -2.78 -8.39
C ASN A 124 1.78 -2.69 -8.03
N PHE A 125 1.12 -1.58 -8.35
CA PHE A 125 -0.32 -1.43 -8.19
C PHE A 125 -1.11 -2.42 -9.08
N LEU A 126 -0.70 -2.58 -10.33
CA LEU A 126 -1.32 -3.55 -11.25
C LEU A 126 -1.10 -4.99 -10.77
N VAL A 127 0.07 -5.33 -10.23
CA VAL A 127 0.33 -6.64 -9.62
C VAL A 127 -0.64 -6.87 -8.46
N GLU A 128 -0.82 -5.89 -7.57
CA GLU A 128 -1.76 -6.01 -6.45
C GLU A 128 -3.21 -6.23 -6.91
N THR A 129 -3.58 -5.60 -8.01
CA THR A 129 -4.93 -5.70 -8.58
C THR A 129 -5.17 -7.01 -9.33
N HIS A 130 -4.16 -7.51 -10.05
CA HIS A 130 -4.35 -8.58 -11.04
C HIS A 130 -3.57 -9.88 -10.76
N PHE A 131 -2.85 -10.00 -9.66
CA PHE A 131 -1.98 -11.17 -9.38
C PHE A 131 -2.71 -12.53 -9.42
N LYS A 132 -4.03 -12.55 -9.27
CA LYS A 132 -4.84 -13.77 -9.36
C LYS A 132 -5.11 -14.24 -10.80
N THR A 133 -4.95 -13.35 -11.76
CA THR A 133 -5.32 -13.63 -13.17
C THR A 133 -4.17 -13.40 -14.14
N LYS A 134 -3.11 -12.69 -13.72
CA LYS A 134 -1.95 -12.35 -14.54
C LYS A 134 -0.67 -12.73 -13.80
N HIS A 135 0.13 -13.61 -14.41
CA HIS A 135 1.28 -14.22 -13.75
C HIS A 135 2.61 -13.93 -14.45
N THR A 136 2.57 -13.28 -15.63
CA THR A 136 3.77 -13.01 -16.44
C THR A 136 4.06 -11.53 -16.56
N VAL A 137 5.33 -11.18 -16.65
CA VAL A 137 5.75 -9.79 -16.88
C VAL A 137 5.21 -9.22 -18.19
N ALA A 138 4.99 -10.07 -19.21
CA ALA A 138 4.47 -9.67 -20.50
C ALA A 138 3.04 -9.13 -20.41
N GLU A 139 2.17 -9.76 -19.62
CA GLU A 139 0.78 -9.33 -19.42
C GLU A 139 0.70 -7.94 -18.76
N TYR A 140 1.56 -7.65 -17.79
CA TYR A 140 1.64 -6.34 -17.15
C TYR A 140 2.27 -5.29 -18.07
N ALA A 141 3.27 -5.70 -18.85
CA ALA A 141 3.92 -4.82 -19.82
C ALA A 141 2.92 -4.34 -20.90
N GLU A 142 2.02 -5.23 -21.33
CA GLU A 142 0.93 -4.91 -22.26
C GLU A 142 -0.01 -3.83 -21.70
N ILE A 143 -0.47 -3.98 -20.45
CA ILE A 143 -1.33 -2.99 -19.78
C ILE A 143 -0.64 -1.62 -19.71
N LEU A 144 0.66 -1.62 -19.42
CA LEU A 144 1.48 -0.41 -19.31
C LEU A 144 1.94 0.17 -20.64
N ASN A 145 1.59 -0.46 -21.76
CA ASN A 145 2.07 -0.09 -23.10
C ASN A 145 3.62 -0.02 -23.15
N LYS A 146 4.30 -0.99 -22.53
CA LYS A 146 5.75 -1.11 -22.47
C LYS A 146 6.19 -2.51 -22.91
N SER A 147 7.49 -2.65 -23.25
CA SER A 147 8.06 -3.99 -23.47
C SER A 147 8.48 -4.63 -22.12
N PRO A 148 8.45 -5.98 -22.01
CA PRO A 148 8.99 -6.67 -20.84
C PRO A 148 10.44 -6.31 -20.56
N LYS A 149 11.24 -6.08 -21.62
CA LYS A 149 12.64 -5.65 -21.53
C LYS A 149 12.76 -4.25 -20.90
N THR A 150 11.86 -3.33 -21.26
CA THR A 150 11.82 -1.99 -20.68
C THR A 150 11.56 -2.07 -19.17
N LEU A 151 10.58 -2.87 -18.73
CA LEU A 151 10.30 -3.08 -17.32
C LEU A 151 11.50 -3.71 -16.60
N SER A 152 12.08 -4.77 -17.15
CA SER A 152 13.26 -5.42 -16.54
C SER A 152 14.43 -4.47 -16.36
N ASN A 153 14.73 -3.65 -17.37
CA ASN A 153 15.80 -2.65 -17.31
C ASN A 153 15.51 -1.55 -16.28
N LEU A 154 14.24 -1.15 -16.15
CA LEU A 154 13.82 -0.15 -15.19
C LEU A 154 13.96 -0.67 -13.77
N PHE A 155 13.46 -1.89 -13.51
CA PHE A 155 13.55 -2.52 -12.20
C PHE A 155 14.99 -2.77 -11.77
N SER A 156 15.87 -3.18 -12.69
CA SER A 156 17.29 -3.36 -12.37
C SER A 156 17.99 -2.07 -11.94
N LYS A 157 17.47 -0.91 -12.30
CA LYS A 157 18.03 0.41 -11.93
C LYS A 157 17.46 0.96 -10.63
N LEU A 158 16.17 0.72 -10.37
CA LEU A 158 15.42 1.38 -9.29
C LEU A 158 15.09 0.45 -8.13
N GLU A 159 15.09 -0.86 -8.36
CA GLU A 159 14.60 -1.85 -7.41
C GLU A 159 15.64 -2.95 -7.16
N THR A 160 15.54 -3.59 -6.01
CA THR A 160 16.37 -4.76 -5.67
C THR A 160 15.81 -6.07 -6.21
N LYS A 161 14.55 -6.07 -6.67
CA LYS A 161 13.82 -7.24 -7.17
C LYS A 161 13.46 -7.08 -8.64
N THR A 162 13.39 -8.18 -9.35
CA THR A 162 12.90 -8.18 -10.74
C THR A 162 11.37 -8.04 -10.80
N PRO A 163 10.79 -7.58 -11.92
CA PRO A 163 9.33 -7.54 -12.09
C PRO A 163 8.64 -8.89 -11.80
N LEU A 164 9.23 -10.00 -12.24
CA LEU A 164 8.68 -11.33 -12.00
C LEU A 164 8.68 -11.68 -10.50
N GLN A 165 9.72 -11.32 -9.76
CA GLN A 165 9.77 -11.54 -8.32
C GLN A 165 8.66 -10.80 -7.59
N PHE A 166 8.28 -9.59 -8.01
CA PHE A 166 7.14 -8.88 -7.42
C PHE A 166 5.83 -9.64 -7.59
N ILE A 167 5.57 -10.21 -8.77
CA ILE A 167 4.39 -11.04 -9.01
C ILE A 167 4.42 -12.27 -8.10
N GLN A 168 5.53 -13.00 -8.10
CA GLN A 168 5.70 -14.24 -7.33
C GLN A 168 5.57 -13.99 -5.82
N ASP A 169 6.20 -12.95 -5.31
CA ASP A 169 6.11 -12.57 -3.91
C ASP A 169 4.68 -12.26 -3.50
N ARG A 170 3.92 -11.55 -4.36
CA ARG A 170 2.52 -11.23 -4.08
C ARG A 170 1.63 -12.46 -4.04
N ILE A 171 1.81 -13.37 -4.99
CA ILE A 171 1.07 -14.65 -5.03
C ILE A 171 1.42 -15.47 -3.79
N MET A 172 2.70 -15.61 -3.47
CA MET A 172 3.15 -16.37 -2.31
C MET A 172 2.62 -15.81 -0.99
N LEU A 173 2.52 -14.50 -0.92
CA LEU A 173 2.01 -13.80 0.24
C LEU A 173 0.52 -14.10 0.47
N GLU A 174 -0.30 -14.04 -0.59
CA GLU A 174 -1.72 -14.42 -0.51
C GLU A 174 -1.89 -15.92 -0.19
N THR A 175 -1.07 -16.77 -0.79
CA THR A 175 -1.04 -18.21 -0.50
C THR A 175 -0.80 -18.46 0.99
N ARG A 176 0.21 -17.81 1.58
CA ARG A 176 0.50 -17.92 3.03
C ARG A 176 -0.66 -17.42 3.89
N ARG A 177 -1.32 -16.33 3.48
CA ARG A 177 -2.50 -15.81 4.18
C ARG A 177 -3.64 -16.83 4.17
N LEU A 178 -3.95 -17.40 3.01
CA LEU A 178 -5.00 -18.39 2.87
C LEU A 178 -4.70 -19.67 3.67
N LEU A 179 -3.46 -20.16 3.64
CA LEU A 179 -3.02 -21.31 4.43
C LEU A 179 -3.15 -21.08 5.94
N ARG A 180 -2.97 -19.83 6.40
CA ARG A 180 -2.99 -19.53 7.84
C ARG A 180 -4.37 -19.22 8.39
N TYR A 181 -5.25 -18.66 7.57
CA TYR A 181 -6.51 -18.07 8.04
C TYR A 181 -7.77 -18.70 7.43
N THR A 182 -7.62 -19.75 6.63
CA THR A 182 -8.74 -20.50 6.08
C THR A 182 -8.50 -22.00 6.20
N ASP A 183 -9.56 -22.79 6.14
CA ASP A 183 -9.52 -24.25 6.12
C ASP A 183 -9.47 -24.82 4.69
N SER A 184 -9.17 -23.97 3.70
CA SER A 184 -9.11 -24.35 2.29
C SER A 184 -7.97 -25.35 2.04
N SER A 185 -8.23 -26.36 1.24
CA SER A 185 -7.22 -27.31 0.78
C SER A 185 -6.18 -26.61 -0.11
N ILE A 186 -5.00 -27.23 -0.25
CA ILE A 186 -3.92 -26.71 -1.12
C ILE A 186 -4.43 -26.51 -2.56
N LYS A 187 -5.27 -27.41 -3.07
CA LYS A 187 -5.84 -27.29 -4.41
C LYS A 187 -6.77 -26.09 -4.54
N GLU A 188 -7.64 -25.86 -3.57
CA GLU A 188 -8.51 -24.68 -3.54
C GLU A 188 -7.73 -23.38 -3.43
N ILE A 189 -6.66 -23.37 -2.63
CA ILE A 189 -5.78 -22.21 -2.52
C ILE A 189 -5.06 -21.95 -3.85
N ALA A 190 -4.53 -22.99 -4.51
CA ALA A 190 -3.91 -22.83 -5.82
C ALA A 190 -4.90 -22.18 -6.81
N TYR A 191 -6.13 -22.68 -6.86
CA TYR A 191 -7.18 -22.11 -7.70
C TYR A 191 -7.51 -20.64 -7.33
N GLN A 192 -7.59 -20.32 -6.03
CA GLN A 192 -7.89 -18.96 -5.57
C GLN A 192 -6.79 -17.94 -5.92
N VAL A 193 -5.55 -18.38 -6.09
CA VAL A 193 -4.43 -17.53 -6.51
C VAL A 193 -4.12 -17.63 -8.01
N GLY A 194 -5.00 -18.31 -8.78
CA GLY A 194 -4.98 -18.34 -10.24
C GLY A 194 -4.16 -19.45 -10.87
N TYR A 195 -3.89 -20.54 -10.14
CA TYR A 195 -3.29 -21.76 -10.69
C TYR A 195 -4.35 -22.85 -10.85
N GLU A 196 -4.26 -23.63 -11.93
CA GLU A 196 -5.12 -24.77 -12.23
C GLU A 196 -4.64 -26.05 -11.53
#